data_2352cbffc30626ebf18f2555b0959d26
#
_entry.id   2352cbffc30626ebf18f2555b0959d26
#
_cell.length_a   1.000
_cell.length_b   1.000
_cell.length_c   1.000
_cell.angle_alpha   90.00
_cell.angle_beta   90.00
_cell.angle_gamma   90.00
#
_symmetry.space_group_name_H-M   'P 1'
#
loop_
_entity.id
_entity.type
_entity.pdbx_description
1 polymer ?
#
loop_
_entity_poly.entity_id
_entity_poly.type
_entity_poly.pdbx_seq_one_letter_code
_entity_poly.pdbx_strand_id
1 'polypeptide(L)'
;MKNVLKSLMTISLLLVGTGNSFSALPVSQEVYRGYQLVQDWDIASAEKLSEQLLKEYPESGDAHFLQARIEFMKGNYERSWKILRHIGDSFKEIKEFKKHVDATRRASNNFISKESEHFIFRFEEGPDEILIHYAEEAMEKSYQVLGEILDYYPKEKVLVEIYPDRKPFAQISPLTLKDILTSGTVALCKYHRIMMISPGSLVRGFNWMDTLSHEYVHFILTKKSHNHLPLWMHEGIAKYLETQWRGG
;
A
#
# COMPACT_ATOMS: atom_id res chain seq x y z
N MET A 1 -11.04 14.33 15.57
CA MET A 1 -11.76 13.28 14.83
C MET A 1 -12.35 13.74 13.49
N LYS A 2 -13.14 14.83 13.38
CA LYS A 2 -13.73 15.27 12.09
C LYS A 2 -12.72 15.65 10.98
N ASN A 3 -11.54 16.16 11.32
CA ASN A 3 -10.56 16.62 10.32
C ASN A 3 -9.66 15.49 9.79
N VAL A 4 -9.41 14.44 10.58
CA VAL A 4 -8.63 13.26 10.14
C VAL A 4 -9.46 12.43 9.14
N LEU A 5 -10.77 12.29 9.39
CA LEU A 5 -11.68 11.64 8.44
C LEU A 5 -11.74 12.39 7.09
N LYS A 6 -11.70 13.75 7.11
CA LYS A 6 -11.67 14.54 5.87
C LYS A 6 -10.37 14.37 5.09
N SER A 7 -9.23 14.22 5.76
CA SER A 7 -7.94 13.98 5.09
C SER A 7 -7.89 12.61 4.41
N LEU A 8 -8.44 11.57 5.04
CA LEU A 8 -8.54 10.24 4.42
C LEU A 8 -9.51 10.18 3.25
N MET A 9 -10.63 10.92 3.31
CA MET A 9 -11.58 11.05 2.19
C MET A 9 -11.01 11.87 1.02
N THR A 10 -10.17 12.87 1.28
CA THR A 10 -9.67 13.76 0.21
C THR A 10 -8.65 13.07 -0.69
N ILE A 11 -7.98 12.03 -0.22
CA ILE A 11 -7.00 11.28 -1.02
C ILE A 11 -7.67 10.26 -1.95
N SER A 12 -8.84 9.74 -1.61
CA SER A 12 -9.67 8.96 -2.54
C SER A 12 -10.35 9.83 -3.62
N LEU A 13 -10.58 11.13 -3.34
CA LEU A 13 -11.30 12.03 -4.25
C LEU A 13 -10.40 12.82 -5.20
N LEU A 14 -9.07 12.80 -5.01
CA LEU A 14 -8.13 13.56 -5.85
C LEU A 14 -7.79 12.90 -7.21
N LEU A 15 -8.56 11.89 -7.64
CA LEU A 15 -8.47 11.32 -8.98
C LEU A 15 -9.77 11.45 -9.80
N VAL A 16 -10.78 12.15 -9.29
CA VAL A 16 -11.87 12.65 -10.14
C VAL A 16 -11.49 14.05 -10.57
N GLY A 17 -10.55 14.14 -11.49
CA GLY A 17 -10.14 15.40 -12.13
C GLY A 17 -11.26 15.96 -12.95
N THR A 18 -11.56 17.22 -12.71
CA THR A 18 -12.27 18.15 -13.58
C THR A 18 -11.84 17.94 -15.03
N GLY A 19 -12.85 17.78 -15.91
CA GLY A 19 -12.67 17.55 -17.32
C GLY A 19 -11.75 18.54 -18.00
N ASN A 20 -10.63 18.01 -18.46
CA ASN A 20 -9.91 18.52 -19.61
C ASN A 20 -9.91 17.39 -20.65
N SER A 21 -10.51 17.67 -21.78
CA SER A 21 -10.58 16.83 -22.97
C SER A 21 -9.17 16.34 -23.35
N PHE A 22 -8.85 15.14 -22.88
CA PHE A 22 -7.78 14.36 -23.51
C PHE A 22 -8.26 14.03 -24.91
N SER A 23 -7.58 14.53 -25.92
CA SER A 23 -7.71 14.09 -27.29
C SER A 23 -7.48 12.57 -27.31
N ALA A 24 -8.54 11.83 -27.57
CA ALA A 24 -8.60 10.39 -27.44
C ALA A 24 -7.72 9.73 -28.52
N LEU A 25 -6.48 9.46 -28.16
CA LEU A 25 -5.75 8.37 -28.79
C LEU A 25 -6.18 7.06 -28.12
N PRO A 26 -6.29 5.93 -28.85
CA PRO A 26 -6.68 4.63 -28.27
C PRO A 26 -5.86 4.25 -27.04
N VAL A 27 -4.60 4.65 -26.98
CA VAL A 27 -3.66 4.48 -25.86
C VAL A 27 -4.22 5.09 -24.57
N SER A 28 -4.89 6.24 -24.61
CA SER A 28 -5.35 6.93 -23.40
C SER A 28 -6.48 6.19 -22.66
N GLN A 29 -7.34 5.48 -23.37
CA GLN A 29 -8.42 4.69 -22.76
C GLN A 29 -7.87 3.44 -22.05
N GLU A 30 -6.95 2.74 -22.69
CA GLU A 30 -6.33 1.54 -22.11
C GLU A 30 -5.42 1.90 -20.91
N VAL A 31 -4.69 3.01 -20.98
CA VAL A 31 -3.91 3.52 -19.85
C VAL A 31 -4.85 3.90 -18.69
N TYR A 32 -5.97 4.57 -18.96
CA TYR A 32 -6.97 4.88 -17.94
C TYR A 32 -7.55 3.62 -17.29
N ARG A 33 -7.85 2.59 -18.10
CA ARG A 33 -8.27 1.27 -17.59
C ARG A 33 -7.19 0.66 -16.69
N GLY A 34 -5.91 0.76 -17.08
CA GLY A 34 -4.79 0.31 -16.24
C GLY A 34 -4.74 1.04 -14.89
N TYR A 35 -5.02 2.33 -14.86
CA TYR A 35 -5.11 3.08 -13.60
C TYR A 35 -6.28 2.62 -12.72
N GLN A 36 -7.43 2.30 -13.32
CA GLN A 36 -8.56 1.74 -12.56
C GLN A 36 -8.17 0.40 -11.94
N LEU A 37 -7.55 -0.52 -12.69
CA LEU A 37 -7.06 -1.79 -12.16
C LEU A 37 -6.08 -1.60 -10.98
N VAL A 38 -5.19 -0.60 -11.05
CA VAL A 38 -4.30 -0.26 -9.94
C VAL A 38 -5.08 0.26 -8.73
N GLN A 39 -6.13 1.07 -8.94
CA GLN A 39 -6.99 1.56 -7.85
C GLN A 39 -7.79 0.45 -7.18
N ASP A 40 -8.24 -0.52 -7.96
CA ASP A 40 -8.99 -1.69 -7.50
C ASP A 40 -8.09 -2.77 -6.90
N TRP A 41 -6.80 -2.52 -6.89
CA TRP A 41 -5.75 -3.45 -6.47
C TRP A 41 -5.68 -4.75 -7.28
N ASP A 42 -6.22 -4.76 -8.48
CA ASP A 42 -6.00 -5.84 -9.45
C ASP A 42 -4.66 -5.64 -10.18
N ILE A 43 -3.59 -5.83 -9.40
CA ILE A 43 -2.23 -5.56 -9.86
C ILE A 43 -1.81 -6.52 -10.98
N ALA A 44 -2.26 -7.76 -10.95
CA ALA A 44 -1.93 -8.75 -11.98
C ALA A 44 -2.52 -8.37 -13.34
N SER A 45 -3.78 -7.95 -13.39
CA SER A 45 -4.40 -7.49 -14.63
C SER A 45 -3.80 -6.17 -15.12
N ALA A 46 -3.47 -5.24 -14.19
CA ALA A 46 -2.79 -3.99 -14.52
C ALA A 46 -1.41 -4.25 -15.13
N GLU A 47 -0.63 -5.18 -14.57
CA GLU A 47 0.70 -5.56 -15.08
C GLU A 47 0.62 -6.11 -16.50
N LYS A 48 -0.28 -7.09 -16.74
CA LYS A 48 -0.49 -7.66 -18.07
C LYS A 48 -0.88 -6.60 -19.11
N LEU A 49 -1.77 -5.68 -18.74
CA LEU A 49 -2.16 -4.57 -19.61
C LEU A 49 -1.00 -3.62 -19.88
N SER A 50 -0.22 -3.27 -18.85
CA SER A 50 0.95 -2.41 -18.99
C SER A 50 2.02 -3.00 -19.91
N GLU A 51 2.28 -4.31 -19.82
CA GLU A 51 3.20 -5.02 -20.72
C GLU A 51 2.74 -4.97 -22.18
N GLN A 52 1.44 -5.16 -22.42
CA GLN A 52 0.85 -5.04 -23.75
C GLN A 52 1.02 -3.63 -24.32
N LEU A 53 0.68 -2.61 -23.52
CA LEU A 53 0.80 -1.21 -23.91
C LEU A 53 2.24 -0.82 -24.23
N LEU A 54 3.21 -1.25 -23.43
CA LEU A 54 4.62 -0.95 -23.67
C LEU A 54 5.20 -1.68 -24.88
N LYS A 55 4.66 -2.86 -25.21
CA LYS A 55 5.04 -3.58 -26.44
C LYS A 55 4.51 -2.86 -27.68
N GLU A 56 3.31 -2.31 -27.62
CA GLU A 56 2.67 -1.62 -28.75
C GLU A 56 3.12 -0.15 -28.85
N TYR A 57 3.34 0.50 -27.71
CA TYR A 57 3.70 1.92 -27.62
C TYR A 57 4.93 2.13 -26.71
N PRO A 58 6.12 1.70 -27.13
CA PRO A 58 7.33 1.69 -26.29
C PRO A 58 7.78 3.09 -25.82
N GLU A 59 7.40 4.15 -26.55
CA GLU A 59 7.75 5.54 -26.23
C GLU A 59 6.64 6.28 -25.44
N SER A 60 5.55 5.60 -25.07
CA SER A 60 4.45 6.24 -24.36
C SER A 60 4.81 6.54 -22.90
N GLY A 61 4.92 7.85 -22.57
CA GLY A 61 5.17 8.30 -21.20
C GLY A 61 4.08 7.85 -20.21
N ASP A 62 2.81 7.79 -20.66
CA ASP A 62 1.69 7.37 -19.84
C ASP A 62 1.71 5.86 -19.53
N ALA A 63 2.12 5.04 -20.53
CA ALA A 63 2.31 3.60 -20.33
C ALA A 63 3.48 3.33 -19.35
N HIS A 64 4.58 4.06 -19.47
CA HIS A 64 5.68 3.98 -18.51
C HIS A 64 5.27 4.47 -17.11
N PHE A 65 4.45 5.51 -17.02
CA PHE A 65 3.96 5.98 -15.72
C PHE A 65 3.04 4.94 -15.06
N LEU A 66 2.17 4.28 -15.84
CA LEU A 66 1.38 3.15 -15.36
C LEU A 66 2.28 2.01 -14.84
N GLN A 67 3.30 1.63 -15.61
CA GLN A 67 4.27 0.63 -15.19
C GLN A 67 4.97 1.01 -13.87
N ALA A 68 5.41 2.27 -13.75
CA ALA A 68 6.04 2.75 -12.53
C ALA A 68 5.11 2.65 -11.30
N ARG A 69 3.81 2.93 -11.46
CA ARG A 69 2.82 2.76 -10.40
C ARG A 69 2.64 1.30 -10.00
N ILE A 70 2.58 0.39 -10.96
CA ILE A 70 2.49 -1.05 -10.71
C ILE A 70 3.71 -1.53 -9.94
N GLU A 71 4.92 -1.16 -10.37
CA GLU A 71 6.15 -1.51 -9.67
C GLU A 71 6.18 -0.99 -8.23
N PHE A 72 5.68 0.22 -8.01
CA PHE A 72 5.52 0.78 -6.66
C PHE A 72 4.56 -0.05 -5.80
N MET A 73 3.40 -0.45 -6.35
CA MET A 73 2.42 -1.28 -5.64
C MET A 73 2.96 -2.68 -5.32
N LYS A 74 3.89 -3.19 -6.13
CA LYS A 74 4.60 -4.46 -5.90
C LYS A 74 5.76 -4.33 -4.90
N GLY A 75 6.03 -3.12 -4.37
CA GLY A 75 7.16 -2.86 -3.49
C GLY A 75 8.51 -2.76 -4.19
N ASN A 76 8.55 -2.67 -5.52
CA ASN A 76 9.76 -2.54 -6.34
C ASN A 76 10.15 -1.06 -6.52
N TYR A 77 10.43 -0.36 -5.40
CA TYR A 77 10.61 1.10 -5.38
C TYR A 77 11.77 1.59 -6.24
N GLU A 78 12.87 0.86 -6.26
CA GLU A 78 14.03 1.20 -7.09
C GLU A 78 13.71 1.09 -8.58
N ARG A 79 12.95 0.05 -8.98
CA ARG A 79 12.52 -0.11 -10.38
C ARG A 79 11.50 0.95 -10.77
N SER A 80 10.53 1.24 -9.91
CA SER A 80 9.58 2.34 -10.09
C SER A 80 10.32 3.67 -10.29
N TRP A 81 11.31 3.97 -9.43
CA TRP A 81 12.11 5.18 -9.53
C TRP A 81 12.92 5.27 -10.82
N LYS A 82 13.55 4.17 -11.23
CA LYS A 82 14.30 4.12 -12.50
C LYS A 82 13.43 4.46 -13.70
N ILE A 83 12.19 3.97 -13.75
CA ILE A 83 11.25 4.31 -14.82
C ILE A 83 10.87 5.79 -14.74
N LEU A 84 10.50 6.28 -13.55
CA LEU A 84 10.04 7.66 -13.36
C LEU A 84 11.07 8.72 -13.73
N ARG A 85 12.36 8.45 -13.56
CA ARG A 85 13.42 9.41 -13.93
C ARG A 85 13.41 9.81 -15.40
N HIS A 86 12.91 8.93 -16.27
CA HIS A 86 12.86 9.16 -17.72
C HIS A 86 11.54 9.81 -18.18
N ILE A 87 10.57 9.99 -17.30
CA ILE A 87 9.29 10.62 -17.60
C ILE A 87 9.39 12.12 -17.26
N GLY A 88 8.88 12.99 -18.15
CA GLY A 88 8.84 14.44 -17.89
C GLY A 88 7.92 14.82 -16.72
N ASP A 89 8.16 16.00 -16.13
CA ASP A 89 7.40 16.53 -14.98
C ASP A 89 6.23 17.44 -15.41
N SER A 90 5.64 17.15 -16.57
CA SER A 90 4.61 18.01 -17.17
C SER A 90 3.33 18.11 -16.35
N PHE A 91 3.02 17.09 -15.56
CA PHE A 91 1.82 17.03 -14.73
C PHE A 91 2.18 16.99 -13.24
N LYS A 92 1.36 17.68 -12.43
CA LYS A 92 1.53 17.77 -10.97
C LYS A 92 1.53 16.38 -10.32
N GLU A 93 0.65 15.50 -10.77
CA GLU A 93 0.51 14.14 -10.26
C GLU A 93 1.78 13.32 -10.44
N ILE A 94 2.43 13.43 -11.61
CA ILE A 94 3.70 12.74 -11.88
C ILE A 94 4.78 13.25 -10.92
N LYS A 95 4.87 14.57 -10.74
CA LYS A 95 5.85 15.20 -9.86
C LYS A 95 5.65 14.79 -8.39
N GLU A 96 4.41 14.74 -7.92
CA GLU A 96 4.06 14.31 -6.56
C GLU A 96 4.36 12.82 -6.37
N PHE A 97 4.00 11.99 -7.33
CA PHE A 97 4.29 10.57 -7.28
C PHE A 97 5.79 10.27 -7.30
N LYS A 98 6.58 10.97 -8.13
CA LYS A 98 8.04 10.87 -8.11
C LYS A 98 8.61 11.17 -6.72
N LYS A 99 8.16 12.24 -6.08
CA LYS A 99 8.60 12.59 -4.72
C LYS A 99 8.26 11.48 -3.72
N HIS A 100 7.06 10.93 -3.84
CA HIS A 100 6.60 9.86 -2.95
C HIS A 100 7.42 8.58 -3.13
N VAL A 101 7.66 8.16 -4.39
CA VAL A 101 8.49 6.99 -4.70
C VAL A 101 9.93 7.17 -4.20
N ASP A 102 10.53 8.36 -4.41
CA ASP A 102 11.89 8.63 -3.94
C ASP A 102 11.97 8.64 -2.40
N ALA A 103 10.98 9.21 -1.72
CA ALA A 103 10.89 9.17 -0.26
C ALA A 103 10.78 7.73 0.27
N THR A 104 9.90 6.91 -0.35
CA THR A 104 9.72 5.50 0.03
C THR A 104 11.01 4.71 -0.19
N ARG A 105 11.64 4.85 -1.36
CA ARG A 105 12.89 4.20 -1.71
C ARG A 105 14.00 4.50 -0.69
N ARG A 106 14.12 5.77 -0.28
CA ARG A 106 15.14 6.19 0.71
C ARG A 106 14.80 5.66 2.11
N ALA A 107 13.53 5.69 2.50
CA ALA A 107 13.08 5.22 3.80
C ALA A 107 13.24 3.71 3.99
N SER A 108 13.26 2.95 2.89
CA SER A 108 13.41 1.49 2.90
C SER A 108 14.77 1.00 2.35
N ASN A 109 15.74 1.89 2.16
CA ASN A 109 17.01 1.56 1.52
C ASN A 109 17.84 0.51 2.29
N ASN A 110 17.72 0.53 3.63
CA ASN A 110 18.44 -0.40 4.52
C ASN A 110 17.58 -1.59 4.95
N PHE A 111 16.41 -1.76 4.32
CA PHE A 111 15.53 -2.87 4.69
C PHE A 111 16.09 -4.19 4.17
N ILE A 112 16.09 -5.17 5.06
CA ILE A 112 16.23 -6.58 4.72
C ILE A 112 14.85 -7.21 4.57
N SER A 113 14.77 -8.34 3.88
CA SER A 113 13.51 -9.05 3.63
C SER A 113 13.58 -10.45 4.23
N LYS A 114 12.50 -10.84 4.91
CA LYS A 114 12.25 -12.22 5.36
C LYS A 114 10.90 -12.66 4.81
N GLU A 115 10.84 -13.87 4.28
CA GLU A 115 9.61 -14.41 3.70
C GLU A 115 9.06 -15.56 4.53
N SER A 116 7.76 -15.58 4.73
CA SER A 116 6.99 -16.73 5.17
C SER A 116 6.19 -17.35 4.00
N GLU A 117 5.24 -18.23 4.28
CA GLU A 117 4.43 -18.86 3.22
C GLU A 117 3.61 -17.83 2.44
N HIS A 118 2.93 -16.88 3.14
CA HIS A 118 2.00 -15.94 2.53
C HIS A 118 2.41 -14.47 2.66
N PHE A 119 3.54 -14.16 3.33
CA PHE A 119 3.97 -12.78 3.59
C PHE A 119 5.43 -12.53 3.22
N ILE A 120 5.72 -11.26 2.92
CA ILE A 120 7.07 -10.72 2.80
C ILE A 120 7.22 -9.63 3.85
N PHE A 121 8.09 -9.83 4.84
CA PHE A 121 8.40 -8.84 5.87
C PHE A 121 9.63 -8.06 5.46
N ARG A 122 9.53 -6.73 5.45
CA ARG A 122 10.66 -5.82 5.22
C ARG A 122 10.84 -4.92 6.44
N PHE A 123 12.05 -4.82 6.91
CA PHE A 123 12.39 -4.08 8.12
C PHE A 123 13.87 -3.73 8.12
N GLU A 124 14.29 -2.77 8.95
CA GLU A 124 15.69 -2.43 9.12
C GLU A 124 16.39 -3.47 10.00
N GLU A 125 17.60 -3.90 9.60
CA GLU A 125 18.40 -4.85 10.36
C GLU A 125 18.70 -4.29 11.77
N GLY A 126 18.50 -5.11 12.80
CA GLY A 126 18.76 -4.72 14.17
C GLY A 126 17.75 -5.23 15.20
N PRO A 127 17.38 -4.42 16.22
CA PRO A 127 16.52 -4.89 17.32
C PRO A 127 15.16 -5.42 16.89
N ASP A 128 14.64 -4.97 15.76
CA ASP A 128 13.32 -5.36 15.25
C ASP A 128 13.29 -6.77 14.64
N GLU A 129 14.43 -7.41 14.43
CA GLU A 129 14.49 -8.79 13.93
C GLU A 129 13.73 -9.78 14.82
N ILE A 130 13.75 -9.56 16.13
CA ILE A 130 13.00 -10.39 17.07
C ILE A 130 11.48 -10.32 16.85
N LEU A 131 10.97 -9.19 16.36
CA LEU A 131 9.56 -8.98 16.11
C LEU A 131 9.06 -9.84 14.95
N ILE A 132 9.94 -10.13 13.98
CA ILE A 132 9.56 -10.79 12.74
C ILE A 132 9.06 -12.22 12.99
N HIS A 133 9.65 -12.95 13.92
CA HIS A 133 9.15 -14.27 14.28
C HIS A 133 7.70 -14.24 14.80
N TYR A 134 7.38 -13.27 15.64
CA TYR A 134 6.02 -13.09 16.16
C TYR A 134 5.06 -12.52 15.10
N ALA A 135 5.56 -11.63 14.23
CA ALA A 135 4.78 -11.13 13.10
C ALA A 135 4.41 -12.26 12.15
N GLU A 136 5.36 -13.13 11.81
CA GLU A 136 5.15 -14.30 10.98
C GLU A 136 4.07 -15.22 11.57
N GLU A 137 4.19 -15.60 12.85
CA GLU A 137 3.20 -16.43 13.53
C GLU A 137 1.80 -15.80 13.50
N ALA A 138 1.69 -14.53 13.88
CA ALA A 138 0.41 -13.83 13.94
C ALA A 138 -0.22 -13.66 12.54
N MET A 139 0.58 -13.33 11.54
CA MET A 139 0.08 -13.08 10.19
C MET A 139 -0.29 -14.37 9.45
N GLU A 140 0.46 -15.46 9.61
CA GLU A 140 0.10 -16.75 9.03
C GLU A 140 -1.17 -17.32 9.67
N LYS A 141 -1.35 -17.18 10.99
CA LYS A 141 -2.64 -17.50 11.64
C LYS A 141 -3.77 -16.59 11.15
N SER A 142 -3.50 -15.28 11.00
CA SER A 142 -4.47 -14.35 10.43
C SER A 142 -4.87 -14.73 9.01
N TYR A 143 -3.92 -15.17 8.18
CA TYR A 143 -4.20 -15.64 6.83
C TYR A 143 -5.22 -16.78 6.82
N GLN A 144 -5.00 -17.78 7.67
CA GLN A 144 -5.89 -18.95 7.77
C GLN A 144 -7.27 -18.56 8.30
N VAL A 145 -7.32 -17.93 9.49
CA VAL A 145 -8.58 -17.63 10.18
C VAL A 145 -9.41 -16.57 9.44
N LEU A 146 -8.77 -15.47 9.03
CA LEU A 146 -9.49 -14.39 8.34
C LEU A 146 -9.81 -14.75 6.89
N GLY A 147 -8.97 -15.60 6.27
CA GLY A 147 -9.25 -16.16 4.95
C GLY A 147 -10.55 -16.97 4.95
N GLU A 148 -10.75 -17.82 5.97
CA GLU A 148 -11.98 -18.59 6.16
C GLU A 148 -13.18 -17.69 6.45
N ILE A 149 -13.06 -16.76 7.42
CA ILE A 149 -14.15 -15.86 7.82
C ILE A 149 -14.60 -14.96 6.66
N LEU A 150 -13.65 -14.42 5.92
CA LEU A 150 -13.92 -13.47 4.84
C LEU A 150 -14.04 -14.15 3.47
N ASP A 151 -13.90 -15.48 3.39
CA ASP A 151 -13.93 -16.26 2.14
C ASP A 151 -13.03 -15.62 1.07
N TYR A 152 -11.77 -15.33 1.44
CA TYR A 152 -10.79 -14.72 0.54
C TYR A 152 -9.36 -15.01 0.97
N TYR A 153 -8.59 -15.59 0.08
CA TYR A 153 -7.16 -15.87 0.25
C TYR A 153 -6.36 -15.15 -0.84
N PRO A 154 -5.49 -14.16 -0.47
CA PRO A 154 -4.57 -13.56 -1.43
C PRO A 154 -3.71 -14.63 -2.10
N LYS A 155 -3.59 -14.57 -3.43
CA LYS A 155 -2.77 -15.53 -4.21
C LYS A 155 -1.29 -15.14 -4.20
N GLU A 156 -1.03 -13.86 -4.11
CA GLU A 156 0.31 -13.29 -3.98
C GLU A 156 0.69 -13.07 -2.51
N LYS A 157 1.97 -13.14 -2.20
CA LYS A 157 2.46 -12.81 -0.86
C LYS A 157 2.18 -11.36 -0.53
N VAL A 158 1.67 -11.11 0.66
CA VAL A 158 1.36 -9.77 1.15
C VAL A 158 2.61 -9.11 1.73
N LEU A 159 2.91 -7.90 1.27
CA LEU A 159 4.05 -7.13 1.74
C LEU A 159 3.70 -6.44 3.08
N VAL A 160 4.54 -6.65 4.08
CA VAL A 160 4.47 -6.02 5.40
C VAL A 160 5.78 -5.27 5.64
N GLU A 161 5.71 -3.97 5.86
CA GLU A 161 6.87 -3.11 6.09
C GLU A 161 6.84 -2.53 7.51
N ILE A 162 7.90 -2.76 8.29
CA ILE A 162 8.07 -2.24 9.65
C ILE A 162 9.10 -1.12 9.61
N TYR A 163 8.64 0.10 9.89
CA TYR A 163 9.47 1.31 9.87
C TYR A 163 10.04 1.61 11.27
N PRO A 164 11.31 2.00 11.37
CA PRO A 164 11.98 2.14 12.66
C PRO A 164 11.38 3.25 13.54
N ASP A 165 10.76 4.28 12.94
CA ASP A 165 10.10 5.36 13.68
C ASP A 165 9.02 6.09 12.87
N ARG A 166 8.40 7.11 13.49
CA ARG A 166 7.30 7.89 12.89
C ARG A 166 7.72 8.76 11.70
N LYS A 167 8.99 9.18 11.59
CA LYS A 167 9.42 10.09 10.52
C LYS A 167 9.45 9.39 9.16
N PRO A 168 10.18 8.27 8.97
CA PRO A 168 10.10 7.50 7.74
C PRO A 168 8.66 7.07 7.44
N PHE A 169 7.90 6.60 8.43
CA PHE A 169 6.50 6.23 8.24
C PHE A 169 5.64 7.40 7.71
N ALA A 170 5.83 8.63 8.22
CA ALA A 170 5.12 9.80 7.70
C ALA A 170 5.51 10.14 6.25
N GLN A 171 6.77 9.91 5.87
CA GLN A 171 7.26 10.20 4.52
C GLN A 171 6.65 9.29 3.45
N ILE A 172 6.33 8.04 3.83
CA ILE A 172 5.84 7.01 2.92
C ILE A 172 4.31 6.84 2.98
N SER A 173 3.67 7.32 4.00
CA SER A 173 2.22 7.26 4.18
C SER A 173 1.54 8.52 3.64
N PRO A 174 0.22 8.51 3.44
CA PRO A 174 -0.53 9.71 3.09
C PRO A 174 -0.71 10.69 4.26
N LEU A 175 -0.21 10.34 5.46
CA LEU A 175 -0.37 11.11 6.68
C LEU A 175 0.85 12.00 6.93
N THR A 176 0.63 13.20 7.43
CA THR A 176 1.73 14.02 7.94
C THR A 176 2.19 13.54 9.31
N LEU A 177 3.42 13.90 9.72
CA LEU A 177 3.89 13.59 11.07
C LEU A 177 2.94 14.16 12.15
N LYS A 178 2.34 15.33 11.90
CA LYS A 178 1.36 15.94 12.80
C LYS A 178 0.09 15.08 12.91
N ASP A 179 -0.41 14.56 11.79
CA ASP A 179 -1.59 13.68 11.80
C ASP A 179 -1.30 12.41 12.59
N ILE A 180 -0.15 11.77 12.39
CA ILE A 180 0.29 10.57 13.11
C ILE A 180 0.37 10.84 14.62
N LEU A 181 0.98 11.95 15.03
CA LEU A 181 1.11 12.31 16.44
C LEU A 181 -0.25 12.63 17.09
N THR A 182 -1.18 13.21 16.33
CA THR A 182 -2.50 13.62 16.84
C THR A 182 -3.48 12.46 16.88
N SER A 183 -3.47 11.57 15.86
CA SER A 183 -4.36 10.41 15.78
C SER A 183 -3.86 9.20 16.56
N GLY A 184 -2.55 9.14 16.82
CA GLY A 184 -1.91 7.94 17.36
C GLY A 184 -1.80 6.80 16.35
N THR A 185 -1.90 7.07 15.05
CA THR A 185 -1.78 6.04 14.00
C THR A 185 -0.41 5.39 14.05
N VAL A 186 -0.40 4.07 14.17
CA VAL A 186 0.82 3.26 14.26
C VAL A 186 0.98 2.28 13.09
N ALA A 187 -0.09 2.03 12.35
CA ALA A 187 -0.08 1.19 11.16
C ALA A 187 -1.07 1.69 10.11
N LEU A 188 -0.94 1.22 8.89
CA LEU A 188 -1.79 1.60 7.76
C LEU A 188 -1.69 0.56 6.65
N CYS A 189 -2.83 0.12 6.14
CA CYS A 189 -2.93 -0.65 4.91
C CYS A 189 -3.17 0.29 3.72
N LYS A 190 -2.15 0.47 2.88
CA LYS A 190 -2.22 1.34 1.69
C LYS A 190 -1.19 0.91 0.64
N TYR A 191 -1.42 1.28 -0.61
CA TYR A 191 -0.51 0.99 -1.72
C TYR A 191 -0.19 -0.50 -1.88
N HIS A 192 -1.21 -1.34 -1.69
CA HIS A 192 -1.12 -2.79 -1.80
C HIS A 192 -0.15 -3.44 -0.79
N ARG A 193 0.04 -2.82 0.37
CA ARG A 193 0.90 -3.31 1.46
C ARG A 193 0.42 -2.85 2.83
N ILE A 194 0.89 -3.54 3.85
CA ILE A 194 0.73 -3.17 5.26
C ILE A 194 1.99 -2.45 5.70
N MET A 195 1.85 -1.31 6.36
CA MET A 195 2.95 -0.52 6.90
C MET A 195 2.71 -0.30 8.39
N MET A 196 3.74 -0.49 9.21
CA MET A 196 3.66 -0.31 10.66
C MET A 196 4.90 0.40 11.18
N ILE A 197 4.72 1.20 12.23
CA ILE A 197 5.83 1.74 13.01
C ILE A 197 6.28 0.65 13.99
N SER A 198 7.60 0.45 14.12
CA SER A 198 8.17 -0.48 15.10
C SER A 198 7.60 -0.23 16.50
N PRO A 199 7.04 -1.26 17.16
CA PRO A 199 6.59 -1.12 18.54
C PRO A 199 7.73 -0.74 19.50
N GLY A 200 8.97 -1.10 19.16
CA GLY A 200 10.16 -0.73 19.94
C GLY A 200 10.47 0.76 19.95
N SER A 201 9.96 1.54 18.98
CA SER A 201 10.14 2.99 18.91
C SER A 201 9.15 3.79 19.76
N LEU A 202 8.16 3.14 20.36
CA LEU A 202 7.10 3.80 21.10
C LEU A 202 7.31 3.69 22.60
N VAL A 203 7.12 4.81 23.32
CA VAL A 203 7.27 4.87 24.79
C VAL A 203 6.23 3.98 25.49
N ARG A 204 5.03 3.84 24.90
CA ARG A 204 3.99 2.94 25.39
C ARG A 204 3.78 1.82 24.40
N GLY A 205 3.79 0.59 24.89
CA GLY A 205 3.47 -0.58 24.07
C GLY A 205 2.00 -0.55 23.60
N PHE A 206 1.74 -1.26 22.53
CA PHE A 206 0.40 -1.48 21.98
C PHE A 206 0.29 -2.92 21.48
N ASN A 207 -0.90 -3.39 21.21
CA ASN A 207 -1.15 -4.73 20.71
C ASN A 207 -0.80 -4.81 19.21
N TRP A 208 0.48 -4.73 18.91
CA TRP A 208 0.98 -4.58 17.55
C TRP A 208 0.68 -5.79 16.64
N MET A 209 0.59 -7.00 17.18
CA MET A 209 0.16 -8.17 16.42
C MET A 209 -1.32 -8.09 16.03
N ASP A 210 -2.20 -7.64 16.95
CA ASP A 210 -3.61 -7.38 16.62
C ASP A 210 -3.73 -6.23 15.61
N THR A 211 -2.85 -5.22 15.72
CA THR A 211 -2.79 -4.13 14.74
C THR A 211 -2.40 -4.65 13.35
N LEU A 212 -1.42 -5.56 13.25
CA LEU A 212 -1.09 -6.19 11.97
C LEU A 212 -2.27 -6.97 11.40
N SER A 213 -2.96 -7.75 12.24
CA SER A 213 -4.17 -8.47 11.84
C SER A 213 -5.29 -7.51 11.40
N HIS A 214 -5.48 -6.39 12.10
CA HIS A 214 -6.40 -5.32 11.72
C HIS A 214 -6.09 -4.77 10.31
N GLU A 215 -4.83 -4.44 10.04
CA GLU A 215 -4.40 -3.95 8.72
C GLU A 215 -4.54 -5.02 7.64
N TYR A 216 -4.38 -6.29 8.01
CA TYR A 216 -4.59 -7.39 7.08
C TYR A 216 -6.08 -7.57 6.72
N VAL A 217 -7.00 -7.32 7.66
CA VAL A 217 -8.45 -7.26 7.34
C VAL A 217 -8.69 -6.16 6.31
N HIS A 218 -8.10 -4.96 6.47
CA HIS A 218 -8.20 -3.90 5.45
C HIS A 218 -7.66 -4.35 4.09
N PHE A 219 -6.56 -5.10 4.07
CA PHE A 219 -6.00 -5.66 2.83
C PHE A 219 -7.02 -6.57 2.14
N ILE A 220 -7.57 -7.56 2.85
CA ILE A 220 -8.55 -8.50 2.30
C ILE A 220 -9.81 -7.75 1.81
N LEU A 221 -10.36 -6.86 2.62
CA LEU A 221 -11.56 -6.10 2.27
C LEU A 221 -11.34 -5.23 1.03
N THR A 222 -10.19 -4.58 0.91
CA THR A 222 -9.85 -3.79 -0.27
C THR A 222 -9.78 -4.66 -1.52
N LYS A 223 -9.11 -5.81 -1.45
CA LYS A 223 -9.01 -6.76 -2.56
C LYS A 223 -10.37 -7.33 -2.95
N LYS A 224 -11.13 -7.82 -1.98
CA LYS A 224 -12.43 -8.47 -2.22
C LYS A 224 -13.49 -7.50 -2.73
N SER A 225 -13.48 -6.25 -2.29
CA SER A 225 -14.46 -5.22 -2.68
C SER A 225 -14.00 -4.33 -3.84
N HIS A 226 -12.81 -4.58 -4.41
CA HIS A 226 -12.20 -3.67 -5.39
C HIS A 226 -12.16 -2.23 -4.88
N ASN A 227 -11.83 -2.05 -3.58
CA ASN A 227 -11.75 -0.76 -2.91
C ASN A 227 -13.07 0.06 -2.88
N HIS A 228 -14.22 -0.60 -2.96
CA HIS A 228 -15.53 0.06 -3.02
C HIS A 228 -16.27 0.11 -1.67
N LEU A 229 -15.76 -0.52 -0.62
CA LEU A 229 -16.37 -0.46 0.71
C LEU A 229 -16.17 0.93 1.36
N PRO A 230 -17.19 1.48 2.04
CA PRO A 230 -17.02 2.72 2.77
C PRO A 230 -16.12 2.55 4.00
N LEU A 231 -15.36 3.59 4.35
CA LEU A 231 -14.36 3.56 5.42
C LEU A 231 -14.91 3.07 6.76
N TRP A 232 -16.11 3.51 7.16
CA TRP A 232 -16.71 3.09 8.44
C TRP A 232 -16.95 1.58 8.52
N MET A 233 -17.25 0.94 7.38
CA MET A 233 -17.45 -0.50 7.29
C MET A 233 -16.09 -1.23 7.36
N HIS A 234 -15.08 -0.70 6.66
CA HIS A 234 -13.70 -1.20 6.80
C HIS A 234 -13.24 -1.21 8.26
N GLU A 235 -13.39 -0.08 8.95
CA GLU A 235 -12.97 0.06 10.35
C GLU A 235 -13.77 -0.85 11.31
N GLY A 236 -15.09 -0.94 11.08
CA GLY A 236 -15.97 -1.77 11.91
C GLY A 236 -15.63 -3.26 11.79
N ILE A 237 -15.43 -3.76 10.57
CA ILE A 237 -15.08 -5.17 10.33
C ILE A 237 -13.66 -5.44 10.83
N ALA A 238 -12.70 -4.58 10.55
CA ALA A 238 -11.33 -4.74 10.99
C ALA A 238 -11.25 -4.77 12.52
N LYS A 239 -11.95 -3.86 13.20
CA LYS A 239 -12.02 -3.83 14.68
C LYS A 239 -12.66 -5.06 15.27
N TYR A 240 -13.67 -5.63 14.62
CA TYR A 240 -14.34 -6.85 15.08
C TYR A 240 -13.45 -8.09 14.91
N LEU A 241 -12.63 -8.13 13.84
CA LEU A 241 -11.86 -9.31 13.46
C LEU A 241 -10.40 -9.29 13.94
N GLU A 242 -9.86 -8.15 14.38
CA GLU A 242 -8.42 -7.96 14.67
C GLU A 242 -7.79 -8.96 15.65
N THR A 243 -8.61 -9.58 16.54
CA THR A 243 -8.14 -10.52 17.56
C THR A 243 -8.45 -11.99 17.23
N GLN A 244 -9.19 -12.27 16.16
CA GLN A 244 -9.66 -13.63 15.84
C GLN A 244 -8.53 -14.62 15.54
N TRP A 245 -7.38 -14.15 15.08
CA TRP A 245 -6.20 -14.96 14.80
C TRP A 245 -5.64 -15.70 16.01
N ARG A 246 -5.98 -15.26 17.24
CA ARG A 246 -5.46 -15.88 18.48
C ARG A 246 -6.06 -17.23 18.77
N GLY A 247 -7.16 -17.60 18.10
CA GLY A 247 -7.97 -18.75 18.45
C GLY A 247 -8.71 -18.52 19.77
N GLY A 248 -9.96 -18.94 19.87
CA GLY A 248 -10.69 -19.00 21.14
C GLY A 248 -10.16 -20.09 22.07
#